data_f1b4eb7251bbc3139080ffee9a7a19c1
#
_entry.id   f1b4eb7251bbc3139080ffee9a7a19c1
#
_cell.length_a   1.000
_cell.length_b   1.000
_cell.length_c   1.000
_cell.angle_alpha   90.00
_cell.angle_beta   90.00
_cell.angle_gamma   90.00
#
_symmetry.space_group_name_H-M   'P 1'
#
loop_
_entity.id
_entity.type
_entity.pdbx_description
1 polymer ?
#
loop_
_entity_poly.entity_id
_entity_poly.type
_entity_poly.pdbx_seq_one_letter_code
_entity_poly.pdbx_strand_id
1 'polypeptide(L)'
;SDLNVSEEAVKLAKKYGADTEKAELAGLLHDILKDTPPEKQLKILADFGIIMSDVELSAKKFWHAISGAVYIKNVLHIEDEDIYNAVRYHTTGRKNMTLLEKVIFIADFISKDRNYPGVEDMRKAAYKSLDKAIVEGIAFTITELAKDRAPIVPETIDAYNDAVWALRHGDRKSV
;
A
#
# COMPACT_ATOMS: atom_id res chain seq x y z
N SER A 1 -2.32 -0.43 14.43
CA SER A 1 -0.97 0.03 14.76
C SER A 1 0.05 -0.58 13.80
N ASP A 2 1.19 0.06 13.69
CA ASP A 2 2.28 -0.40 12.82
C ASP A 2 2.77 -1.79 13.19
N LEU A 3 2.79 -2.11 14.48
CA LEU A 3 3.16 -3.45 14.95
C LEU A 3 2.16 -4.50 14.46
N ASN A 4 0.87 -4.19 14.50
CA ASN A 4 -0.17 -5.11 14.02
C ASN A 4 -0.06 -5.34 12.52
N VAL A 5 0.24 -4.30 11.75
CA VAL A 5 0.45 -4.43 10.30
C VAL A 5 1.71 -5.25 10.03
N SER A 6 2.80 -5.03 10.77
CA SER A 6 4.03 -5.79 10.64
C SER A 6 3.80 -7.28 10.89
N GLU A 7 3.10 -7.63 11.96
CA GLU A 7 2.77 -9.02 12.28
C GLU A 7 1.95 -9.68 11.18
N GLU A 8 0.95 -8.97 10.66
CA GLU A 8 0.10 -9.49 9.58
C GLU A 8 0.89 -9.64 8.28
N ALA A 9 1.77 -8.68 7.99
CA ALA A 9 2.63 -8.73 6.81
C ALA A 9 3.55 -9.96 6.85
N VAL A 10 4.12 -10.28 8.01
CA VAL A 10 4.96 -11.48 8.17
C VAL A 10 4.15 -12.75 7.90
N LYS A 11 2.92 -12.84 8.43
CA LYS A 11 2.05 -14.01 8.19
C LYS A 11 1.74 -14.19 6.70
N LEU A 12 1.37 -13.10 6.03
CA LEU A 12 1.07 -13.13 4.60
C LEU A 12 2.33 -13.48 3.78
N ALA A 13 3.47 -12.90 4.15
CA ALA A 13 4.74 -13.20 3.49
C ALA A 13 5.09 -14.68 3.59
N LYS A 14 4.93 -15.28 4.76
CA LYS A 14 5.16 -16.73 4.94
C LYS A 14 4.24 -17.56 4.07
N LYS A 15 2.96 -17.17 4.02
CA LYS A 15 1.98 -17.92 3.23
C LYS A 15 2.27 -17.85 1.73
N TYR A 16 2.63 -16.69 1.21
CA TYR A 16 2.76 -16.48 -0.22
C TYR A 16 4.20 -16.49 -0.75
N GLY A 17 5.18 -16.65 0.13
CA GLY A 17 6.57 -16.77 -0.28
C GLY A 17 7.31 -15.46 -0.49
N ALA A 18 6.86 -14.38 0.15
CA ALA A 18 7.59 -13.12 0.16
C ALA A 18 8.68 -13.14 1.25
N ASP A 19 9.64 -12.20 1.15
CA ASP A 19 10.70 -12.05 2.14
C ASP A 19 10.10 -11.55 3.47
N THR A 20 10.17 -12.37 4.51
CA THR A 20 9.55 -12.07 5.81
C THR A 20 10.22 -10.92 6.54
N GLU A 21 11.54 -10.78 6.40
CA GLU A 21 12.27 -9.68 7.05
C GLU A 21 11.91 -8.34 6.42
N LYS A 22 11.83 -8.29 5.09
CA LYS A 22 11.39 -7.09 4.38
C LYS A 22 9.93 -6.77 4.69
N ALA A 23 9.08 -7.78 4.80
CA ALA A 23 7.67 -7.59 5.14
C ALA A 23 7.51 -7.01 6.54
N GLU A 24 8.28 -7.52 7.51
CA GLU A 24 8.30 -6.98 8.87
C GLU A 24 8.70 -5.51 8.89
N LEU A 25 9.83 -5.20 8.24
CA LEU A 25 10.38 -3.85 8.23
C LEU A 25 9.46 -2.87 7.50
N ALA A 26 8.97 -3.22 6.33
CA ALA A 26 8.04 -2.37 5.57
C ALA A 26 6.74 -2.15 6.35
N GLY A 27 6.23 -3.19 7.01
CA GLY A 27 5.04 -3.08 7.85
C GLY A 27 5.24 -2.12 9.03
N LEU A 28 6.39 -2.18 9.69
CA LEU A 28 6.73 -1.28 10.80
C LEU A 28 6.85 0.17 10.34
N LEU A 29 7.34 0.40 9.12
CA LEU A 29 7.68 1.74 8.62
C LEU A 29 6.63 2.36 7.69
N HIS A 30 5.58 1.62 7.30
CA HIS A 30 4.67 2.10 6.25
C HIS A 30 4.00 3.44 6.57
N ASP A 31 3.72 3.72 7.83
CA ASP A 31 3.06 4.94 8.31
C ASP A 31 3.99 5.87 9.09
N ILE A 32 5.30 5.77 8.89
CA ILE A 32 6.29 6.49 9.71
C ILE A 32 6.06 8.00 9.77
N LEU A 33 5.55 8.61 8.69
CA LEU A 33 5.27 10.05 8.64
C LEU A 33 3.78 10.40 8.63
N LYS A 34 2.90 9.44 8.94
CA LYS A 34 1.45 9.67 8.87
C LYS A 34 0.99 10.85 9.72
N ASP A 35 1.54 10.99 10.92
CA ASP A 35 1.17 12.06 11.86
C ASP A 35 2.06 13.30 11.73
N THR A 36 2.98 13.31 10.78
CA THR A 36 3.82 14.47 10.48
C THR A 36 2.97 15.55 9.80
N PRO A 37 3.07 16.82 10.22
CA PRO A 37 2.30 17.90 9.60
C PRO A 37 2.50 17.97 8.09
N PRO A 38 1.45 18.28 7.31
CA PRO A 38 1.54 18.33 5.85
C PRO A 38 2.66 19.20 5.30
N GLU A 39 2.90 20.37 5.90
CA GLU A 39 3.96 21.27 5.47
C GLU A 39 5.35 20.67 5.64
N LYS A 40 5.55 19.85 6.66
CA LYS A 40 6.82 19.13 6.85
C LYS A 40 6.98 18.00 5.86
N GLN A 41 5.91 17.31 5.53
CA GLN A 41 5.92 16.29 4.48
C GLN A 41 6.29 16.91 3.12
N LEU A 42 5.69 18.05 2.78
CA LEU A 42 6.03 18.78 1.56
C LEU A 42 7.49 19.21 1.53
N LYS A 43 8.03 19.65 2.68
CA LYS A 43 9.43 20.03 2.76
C LYS A 43 10.36 18.85 2.49
N ILE A 44 10.06 17.70 3.06
CA ILE A 44 10.84 16.47 2.80
C ILE A 44 10.85 16.14 1.31
N LEU A 45 9.69 16.18 0.68
CA LEU A 45 9.58 15.91 -0.76
C LEU A 45 10.39 16.91 -1.58
N ALA A 46 10.30 18.20 -1.26
CA ALA A 46 11.06 19.24 -1.94
C ALA A 46 12.56 19.08 -1.74
N ASP A 47 13.01 18.79 -0.52
CA ASP A 47 14.43 18.63 -0.19
C ASP A 47 15.08 17.49 -1.01
N PHE A 48 14.32 16.46 -1.35
CA PHE A 48 14.82 15.33 -2.14
C PHE A 48 14.36 15.33 -3.60
N GLY A 49 13.86 16.48 -4.08
CA GLY A 49 13.56 16.68 -5.49
C GLY A 49 12.35 15.90 -6.01
N ILE A 50 11.43 15.53 -5.13
CA ILE A 50 10.23 14.79 -5.53
C ILE A 50 9.14 15.79 -5.93
N ILE A 51 8.65 15.64 -7.17
CA ILE A 51 7.60 16.50 -7.72
C ILE A 51 6.29 15.69 -7.75
N MET A 52 5.28 16.18 -7.03
CA MET A 52 3.95 15.57 -7.07
C MET A 52 3.12 16.19 -8.19
N SER A 53 2.29 15.36 -8.82
CA SER A 53 1.29 15.82 -9.78
C SER A 53 0.19 16.64 -9.09
N ASP A 54 -0.62 17.36 -9.87
CA ASP A 54 -1.75 18.12 -9.33
C ASP A 54 -2.74 17.24 -8.59
N VAL A 55 -2.99 16.02 -9.09
CA VAL A 55 -3.89 15.07 -8.44
C VAL A 55 -3.31 14.61 -7.09
N GLU A 56 -2.02 14.30 -7.06
CA GLU A 56 -1.34 13.93 -5.81
C GLU A 56 -1.38 15.07 -4.81
N LEU A 57 -1.14 16.31 -5.24
CA LEU A 57 -1.21 17.49 -4.37
C LEU A 57 -2.60 17.67 -3.78
N SER A 58 -3.66 17.32 -4.50
CA SER A 58 -5.03 17.43 -4.01
C SER A 58 -5.42 16.29 -3.06
N ALA A 59 -4.63 15.23 -2.98
CA ALA A 59 -4.90 14.03 -2.18
C ALA A 59 -4.03 13.98 -0.92
N LYS A 60 -4.16 14.96 -0.04
CA LYS A 60 -3.30 15.13 1.16
C LYS A 60 -3.19 13.88 2.02
N LYS A 61 -4.27 13.13 2.16
CA LYS A 61 -4.27 11.94 3.02
C LYS A 61 -3.31 10.83 2.55
N PHE A 62 -2.83 10.92 1.32
CA PHE A 62 -1.88 9.94 0.76
C PHE A 62 -0.43 10.43 0.75
N TRP A 63 -0.18 11.68 1.13
CA TRP A 63 1.17 12.23 1.10
C TRP A 63 2.15 11.47 1.98
N HIS A 64 1.68 10.95 3.11
CA HIS A 64 2.55 10.24 4.05
C HIS A 64 3.19 8.99 3.47
N ALA A 65 2.56 8.34 2.50
CA ALA A 65 3.14 7.19 1.83
C ALA A 65 4.33 7.61 0.96
N ILE A 66 4.18 8.71 0.24
CA ILE A 66 5.24 9.25 -0.62
C ILE A 66 6.39 9.78 0.23
N SER A 67 6.08 10.67 1.17
CA SER A 67 7.10 11.26 2.05
C SER A 67 7.76 10.23 2.96
N GLY A 68 6.99 9.25 3.43
CA GLY A 68 7.52 8.17 4.25
C GLY A 68 8.53 7.31 3.50
N ALA A 69 8.23 6.95 2.25
CA ALA A 69 9.16 6.18 1.42
C ALA A 69 10.45 6.96 1.16
N VAL A 70 10.35 8.24 0.85
CA VAL A 70 11.51 9.13 0.63
C VAL A 70 12.34 9.25 1.92
N TYR A 71 11.68 9.41 3.05
CA TYR A 71 12.36 9.49 4.35
C TYR A 71 13.11 8.20 4.68
N ILE A 72 12.49 7.05 4.50
CA ILE A 72 13.10 5.74 4.74
C ILE A 72 14.37 5.57 3.89
N LYS A 73 14.29 5.91 2.63
CA LYS A 73 15.42 5.77 1.71
C LYS A 73 16.56 6.75 2.02
N ASN A 74 16.22 8.03 2.18
CA ASN A 74 17.23 9.09 2.18
C ASN A 74 17.68 9.50 3.58
N VAL A 75 16.86 9.33 4.60
CA VAL A 75 17.18 9.71 5.99
C VAL A 75 17.56 8.48 6.81
N LEU A 76 16.81 7.40 6.70
CA LEU A 76 17.12 6.16 7.41
C LEU A 76 18.11 5.27 6.63
N HIS A 77 18.43 5.63 5.39
CA HIS A 77 19.38 4.91 4.53
C HIS A 77 19.02 3.44 4.28
N ILE A 78 17.73 3.14 4.24
CA ILE A 78 17.22 1.84 3.83
C ILE A 78 16.92 1.93 2.33
N GLU A 79 17.88 1.49 1.52
CA GLU A 79 17.85 1.71 0.07
C GLU A 79 17.23 0.55 -0.73
N ASP A 80 16.67 -0.43 -0.06
CA ASP A 80 15.97 -1.53 -0.73
C ASP A 80 14.77 -1.00 -1.51
N GLU A 81 14.77 -1.20 -2.83
CA GLU A 81 13.74 -0.67 -3.71
C GLU A 81 12.37 -1.32 -3.47
N ASP A 82 12.34 -2.59 -3.12
CA ASP A 82 11.08 -3.30 -2.86
C ASP A 82 10.41 -2.77 -1.59
N ILE A 83 11.20 -2.49 -0.55
CA ILE A 83 10.69 -1.84 0.67
C ILE A 83 10.20 -0.43 0.35
N TYR A 84 10.97 0.34 -0.42
CA TYR A 84 10.57 1.68 -0.85
C TYR A 84 9.20 1.65 -1.53
N ASN A 85 9.05 0.79 -2.53
CA ASN A 85 7.81 0.69 -3.29
C ASN A 85 6.64 0.15 -2.46
N ALA A 86 6.90 -0.78 -1.54
CA ALA A 86 5.86 -1.28 -0.64
C ALA A 86 5.29 -0.16 0.23
N VAL A 87 6.14 0.72 0.74
CA VAL A 87 5.71 1.89 1.52
C VAL A 87 5.08 2.95 0.61
N ARG A 88 5.73 3.28 -0.50
CA ARG A 88 5.30 4.33 -1.44
C ARG A 88 3.87 4.09 -1.95
N TYR A 89 3.54 2.85 -2.24
CA TYR A 89 2.27 2.49 -2.88
C TYR A 89 1.29 1.79 -1.95
N HIS A 90 1.53 1.84 -0.63
CA HIS A 90 0.66 1.11 0.30
C HIS A 90 -0.77 1.68 0.39
N THR A 91 -0.98 2.94 0.02
CA THR A 91 -2.30 3.59 0.03
C THR A 91 -2.98 3.57 -1.34
N THR A 92 -2.22 3.68 -2.41
CA THR A 92 -2.75 3.85 -3.76
C THR A 92 -2.72 2.58 -4.60
N GLY A 93 -1.79 1.68 -4.32
CA GLY A 93 -1.43 0.62 -5.26
C GLY A 93 -0.74 1.21 -6.49
N ARG A 94 -0.38 0.35 -7.41
CA ARG A 94 0.14 0.73 -8.74
C ARG A 94 0.01 -0.44 -9.70
N LYS A 95 0.29 -0.21 -10.96
CA LYS A 95 0.43 -1.28 -11.95
C LYS A 95 1.67 -2.13 -11.62
N ASN A 96 1.57 -3.43 -11.82
CA ASN A 96 2.68 -4.39 -11.63
C ASN A 96 3.26 -4.38 -10.20
N MET A 97 2.41 -4.41 -9.20
CA MET A 97 2.86 -4.52 -7.81
C MET A 97 3.67 -5.80 -7.61
N THR A 98 4.80 -5.68 -6.89
CA THR A 98 5.57 -6.85 -6.47
C THR A 98 4.79 -7.62 -5.41
N LEU A 99 5.22 -8.84 -5.11
CA LEU A 99 4.61 -9.64 -4.05
C LEU A 99 4.68 -8.91 -2.70
N LEU A 100 5.81 -8.30 -2.38
CA LEU A 100 5.95 -7.52 -1.13
C LEU A 100 4.98 -6.34 -1.08
N GLU A 101 4.83 -5.61 -2.19
CA GLU A 101 3.86 -4.51 -2.28
C GLU A 101 2.44 -4.99 -2.00
N LYS A 102 2.04 -6.11 -2.58
CA LYS A 102 0.72 -6.71 -2.35
C LYS A 102 0.54 -7.12 -0.89
N VAL A 103 1.56 -7.73 -0.30
CA VAL A 103 1.54 -8.15 1.11
C VAL A 103 1.31 -6.95 2.03
N ILE A 104 2.05 -5.86 1.84
CA ILE A 104 1.91 -4.67 2.69
C ILE A 104 0.55 -4.01 2.48
N PHE A 105 0.10 -3.87 1.23
CA PHE A 105 -1.20 -3.30 0.91
C PHE A 105 -2.33 -4.04 1.62
N ILE A 106 -2.34 -5.36 1.55
CA ILE A 106 -3.38 -6.18 2.17
C ILE A 106 -3.22 -6.27 3.68
N ALA A 107 -2.00 -6.35 4.21
CA ALA A 107 -1.76 -6.37 5.65
C ALA A 107 -2.39 -5.15 6.34
N ASP A 108 -2.31 -3.98 5.71
CA ASP A 108 -2.93 -2.76 6.22
C ASP A 108 -4.47 -2.86 6.27
N PHE A 109 -5.07 -3.56 5.32
CA PHE A 109 -6.53 -3.77 5.29
C PHE A 109 -7.05 -4.75 6.34
N ILE A 110 -6.24 -5.72 6.75
CA ILE A 110 -6.72 -6.86 7.53
C ILE A 110 -6.07 -7.02 8.91
N SER A 111 -5.15 -6.12 9.28
CA SER A 111 -4.48 -6.20 10.58
C SER A 111 -5.52 -6.28 11.72
N LYS A 112 -5.14 -6.92 12.82
CA LYS A 112 -6.10 -7.31 13.87
C LYS A 112 -6.86 -6.16 14.53
N ASP A 113 -6.31 -4.94 14.46
CA ASP A 113 -6.97 -3.75 15.00
C ASP A 113 -7.96 -3.10 14.02
N ARG A 114 -8.07 -3.60 12.78
CA ARG A 114 -9.08 -3.15 11.83
C ARG A 114 -10.45 -3.72 12.19
N ASN A 115 -11.44 -2.85 12.14
CA ASN A 115 -12.81 -3.21 12.52
C ASN A 115 -13.83 -2.41 11.70
N TYR A 116 -13.90 -2.70 10.41
CA TYR A 116 -14.90 -2.11 9.51
C TYR A 116 -15.86 -3.21 9.03
N PRO A 117 -17.08 -2.85 8.57
CA PRO A 117 -17.99 -3.83 7.99
C PRO A 117 -17.34 -4.56 6.82
N GLY A 118 -17.30 -5.89 6.88
CA GLY A 118 -16.69 -6.71 5.84
C GLY A 118 -15.24 -7.12 6.10
N VAL A 119 -14.62 -6.67 7.20
CA VAL A 119 -13.22 -7.01 7.49
C VAL A 119 -12.97 -8.51 7.60
N GLU A 120 -13.91 -9.26 8.18
CA GLU A 120 -13.74 -10.71 8.30
C GLU A 120 -13.77 -11.41 6.93
N ASP A 121 -14.61 -10.94 6.01
CA ASP A 121 -14.63 -11.45 4.65
C ASP A 121 -13.32 -11.13 3.93
N MET A 122 -12.79 -9.93 4.16
CA MET A 122 -11.52 -9.53 3.60
C MET A 122 -10.35 -10.36 4.13
N ARG A 123 -10.36 -10.68 5.43
CA ARG A 123 -9.36 -11.57 6.04
C ARG A 123 -9.41 -12.97 5.42
N LYS A 124 -10.60 -13.51 5.22
CA LYS A 124 -10.76 -14.81 4.55
C LYS A 124 -10.26 -14.76 3.12
N ALA A 125 -10.62 -13.72 2.39
CA ALA A 125 -10.17 -13.54 1.01
C ALA A 125 -8.63 -13.46 0.93
N ALA A 126 -8.01 -12.70 1.82
CA ALA A 126 -6.55 -12.52 1.86
C ALA A 126 -5.80 -13.85 2.03
N TYR A 127 -6.32 -14.75 2.85
CA TYR A 127 -5.70 -16.06 3.09
C TYR A 127 -6.11 -17.13 2.09
N LYS A 128 -7.06 -16.83 1.22
CA LYS A 128 -7.47 -17.73 0.15
C LYS A 128 -6.77 -17.39 -1.17
N SER A 129 -6.71 -16.10 -1.51
CA SER A 129 -6.04 -15.62 -2.72
C SER A 129 -5.63 -14.16 -2.53
N LEU A 130 -4.34 -13.89 -2.53
CA LEU A 130 -3.83 -12.53 -2.39
C LEU A 130 -4.28 -11.64 -3.55
N ASP A 131 -4.25 -12.15 -4.77
CA ASP A 131 -4.66 -11.38 -5.95
C ASP A 131 -6.14 -11.02 -5.94
N LYS A 132 -7.01 -11.92 -5.48
CA LYS A 132 -8.42 -11.59 -5.28
C LYS A 132 -8.61 -10.55 -4.21
N ALA A 133 -7.85 -10.65 -3.11
CA ALA A 133 -7.91 -9.66 -2.04
C ALA A 133 -7.45 -8.28 -2.53
N ILE A 134 -6.44 -8.21 -3.39
CA ILE A 134 -5.99 -6.96 -4.01
C ILE A 134 -7.13 -6.31 -4.81
N VAL A 135 -7.82 -7.08 -5.65
CA VAL A 135 -8.97 -6.55 -6.42
C VAL A 135 -10.02 -5.98 -5.47
N GLU A 136 -10.39 -6.74 -4.43
CA GLU A 136 -11.40 -6.29 -3.47
C GLU A 136 -10.96 -5.05 -2.69
N GLY A 137 -9.69 -5.00 -2.26
CA GLY A 137 -9.14 -3.85 -1.54
C GLY A 137 -9.10 -2.59 -2.39
N ILE A 138 -8.67 -2.71 -3.64
CA ILE A 138 -8.63 -1.55 -4.55
C ILE A 138 -10.06 -1.10 -4.91
N ALA A 139 -10.97 -2.04 -5.17
CA ALA A 139 -12.36 -1.72 -5.46
C ALA A 139 -13.02 -0.98 -4.28
N PHE A 140 -12.74 -1.42 -3.06
CA PHE A 140 -13.20 -0.73 -1.84
C PHE A 140 -12.66 0.70 -1.78
N THR A 141 -11.36 0.87 -2.02
CA THR A 141 -10.71 2.18 -2.00
C THR A 141 -11.34 3.12 -3.03
N ILE A 142 -11.51 2.66 -4.27
CA ILE A 142 -12.11 3.46 -5.35
C ILE A 142 -13.55 3.84 -4.97
N THR A 143 -14.31 2.90 -4.45
CA THR A 143 -15.72 3.12 -4.06
C THR A 143 -15.81 4.20 -2.98
N GLU A 144 -14.97 4.11 -1.95
CA GLU A 144 -14.98 5.10 -0.86
C GLU A 144 -14.57 6.48 -1.34
N LEU A 145 -13.54 6.56 -2.17
CA LEU A 145 -13.11 7.84 -2.76
C LEU A 145 -14.20 8.45 -3.62
N ALA A 146 -14.84 7.64 -4.46
CA ALA A 146 -15.92 8.10 -5.34
C ALA A 146 -17.15 8.58 -4.56
N LYS A 147 -17.51 7.89 -3.46
CA LYS A 147 -18.59 8.33 -2.57
C LYS A 147 -18.33 9.72 -2.03
N ASP A 148 -17.10 10.00 -1.63
CA ASP A 148 -16.72 11.29 -1.04
C ASP A 148 -16.40 12.34 -2.09
N ARG A 149 -16.52 12.02 -3.39
CA ARG A 149 -16.09 12.88 -4.49
C ARG A 149 -14.63 13.32 -4.34
N ALA A 150 -13.81 12.46 -3.73
CA ALA A 150 -12.38 12.69 -3.60
C ALA A 150 -11.65 12.34 -4.90
N PRO A 151 -10.53 12.99 -5.21
CA PRO A 151 -9.76 12.65 -6.40
C PRO A 151 -9.17 11.25 -6.29
N ILE A 152 -9.07 10.56 -7.44
CA ILE A 152 -8.45 9.25 -7.53
C ILE A 152 -7.18 9.39 -8.36
N VAL A 153 -6.04 9.11 -7.74
CA VAL A 153 -4.77 9.20 -8.46
C VAL A 153 -4.68 8.11 -9.55
N PRO A 154 -4.03 8.40 -10.69
CA PRO A 154 -3.92 7.44 -11.79
C PRO A 154 -3.38 6.07 -11.37
N GLU A 155 -2.45 6.02 -10.44
CA GLU A 155 -1.85 4.76 -9.94
C GLU A 155 -2.90 3.80 -9.40
N THR A 156 -3.93 4.30 -8.72
CA THR A 156 -5.00 3.46 -8.17
C THR A 156 -5.86 2.85 -9.28
N ILE A 157 -6.17 3.64 -10.31
CA ILE A 157 -6.92 3.16 -11.47
C ILE A 157 -6.10 2.12 -12.23
N ASP A 158 -4.81 2.38 -12.43
CA ASP A 158 -3.91 1.45 -13.10
C ASP A 158 -3.79 0.14 -12.31
N ALA A 159 -3.70 0.23 -10.98
CA ALA A 159 -3.66 -0.94 -10.09
C ALA A 159 -4.93 -1.77 -10.24
N TYR A 160 -6.09 -1.12 -10.27
CA TYR A 160 -7.38 -1.79 -10.46
C TYR A 160 -7.43 -2.54 -11.80
N ASN A 161 -7.11 -1.83 -12.87
CA ASN A 161 -7.14 -2.41 -14.22
C ASN A 161 -6.19 -3.58 -14.35
N ASP A 162 -4.98 -3.46 -13.81
CA ASP A 162 -3.97 -4.51 -13.84
C ASP A 162 -4.43 -5.75 -13.06
N ALA A 163 -4.94 -5.57 -11.86
CA ALA A 163 -5.39 -6.67 -11.00
C ALA A 163 -6.61 -7.39 -11.58
N VAL A 164 -7.59 -6.65 -12.07
CA VAL A 164 -8.79 -7.22 -12.70
C VAL A 164 -8.42 -7.98 -13.99
N TRP A 165 -7.53 -7.40 -14.80
CA TRP A 165 -7.03 -8.07 -16.01
C TRP A 165 -6.40 -9.42 -15.68
N ALA A 166 -5.49 -9.44 -14.69
CA ALA A 166 -4.80 -10.66 -14.28
C ALA A 166 -5.77 -11.78 -13.87
N LEU A 167 -6.79 -11.43 -13.05
CA LEU A 167 -7.77 -12.41 -12.62
C LEU A 167 -8.64 -12.91 -13.79
N ARG A 168 -9.08 -12.02 -14.68
CA ARG A 168 -9.95 -12.39 -15.81
C ARG A 168 -9.25 -13.25 -16.85
N HIS A 169 -7.96 -13.05 -17.03
CA HIS A 169 -7.19 -13.75 -18.07
C HIS A 169 -6.34 -14.90 -17.52
N GLY A 170 -6.53 -15.27 -16.26
CA GLY A 170 -5.84 -16.40 -15.64
C GLY A 170 -4.33 -16.24 -15.64
N ASP A 171 -3.83 -15.07 -15.20
CA ASP A 171 -2.39 -14.81 -15.10
C ASP A 171 -1.71 -15.92 -14.29
N ARG A 172 -0.66 -16.51 -14.87
CA ARG A 172 0.09 -17.61 -14.25
C ARG A 172 0.86 -17.19 -13.01
N LYS A 173 1.08 -15.89 -12.83
CA LYS A 173 1.77 -15.34 -11.67
C LYS A 173 0.81 -14.95 -10.57
N SER A 174 -0.46 -15.20 -10.77
CA SER A 174 -1.50 -14.95 -9.78
C SER A 174 -1.26 -15.78 -8.54
N VAL A 175 -1.32 -15.19 -7.37
CA VAL A 175 -1.11 -15.85 -6.07
C VAL A 175 -2.36 -15.83 -5.20
#